data_dfd52a895985de8daabf9754ed83719d
#
_entry.id   dfd52a895985de8daabf9754ed83719d
#
_cell.length_a   1.000
_cell.length_b   1.000
_cell.length_c   1.000
_cell.angle_alpha   90.00
_cell.angle_beta   90.00
_cell.angle_gamma   90.00
#
_symmetry.space_group_name_H-M   'P 1'
#
loop_
_entity.id
_entity.type
_entity.pdbx_description
1 polymer ?
#
loop_
_entity_poly.entity_id
_entity_poly.type
_entity_poly.pdbx_seq_one_letter_code
_entity_poly.pdbx_strand_id
1 'polypeptide(L)'
;MQLPHPEIFAALEPGSKLLVNDGKIRLRVDACGTDFAECTVIAAGTISDRKGVNVPDVVLPLAALSDKDRDDLEFACQLGVDWLALSFVQRVSDVYEARELADGRAAILAKIEKPSAVTSFADILAAADGIMVARGDLGVELPL
;
A
#
# COMPACT_ATOMS: atom_id res chain seq x y z
N MET A 1 -3.20 18.45 9.99
CA MET A 1 -2.30 17.73 9.08
C MET A 1 -2.98 17.66 7.72
N GLN A 2 -2.26 17.82 6.63
CA GLN A 2 -2.81 17.76 5.28
C GLN A 2 -2.42 16.43 4.63
N LEU A 3 -3.39 15.71 4.05
CA LEU A 3 -3.17 14.49 3.29
C LEU A 3 -3.55 14.77 1.82
N PRO A 4 -2.61 14.69 0.87
CA PRO A 4 -2.87 15.01 -0.54
C PRO A 4 -3.51 13.84 -1.32
N HIS A 5 -4.29 12.99 -0.66
CA HIS A 5 -4.87 11.78 -1.21
C HIS A 5 -6.37 11.71 -0.87
N PRO A 6 -7.25 12.28 -1.71
CA PRO A 6 -8.70 12.28 -1.47
C PRO A 6 -9.28 10.85 -1.38
N GLU A 7 -8.64 9.88 -2.02
CA GLU A 7 -9.04 8.47 -2.00
C GLU A 7 -8.98 7.86 -0.59
N ILE A 8 -8.07 8.36 0.25
CA ILE A 8 -8.00 7.95 1.65
C ILE A 8 -9.26 8.38 2.39
N PHE A 9 -9.69 9.64 2.23
CA PHE A 9 -10.89 10.14 2.90
C PHE A 9 -12.15 9.40 2.45
N ALA A 10 -12.24 9.06 1.14
CA ALA A 10 -13.36 8.31 0.60
C ALA A 10 -13.48 6.87 1.17
N ALA A 11 -12.38 6.33 1.67
CA ALA A 11 -12.30 4.97 2.21
C ALA A 11 -12.35 4.91 3.75
N LEU A 12 -12.25 6.07 4.44
CA LEU A 12 -12.32 6.11 5.90
C LEU A 12 -13.74 6.01 6.41
N GLU A 13 -13.88 5.31 7.53
CA GLU A 13 -15.12 5.22 8.30
C GLU A 13 -14.83 5.57 9.77
N PRO A 14 -15.83 6.03 10.55
CA PRO A 14 -15.70 6.12 12.00
C PRO A 14 -15.20 4.81 12.61
N GLY A 15 -14.14 4.86 13.39
CA GLY A 15 -13.46 3.69 13.95
C GLY A 15 -12.21 3.26 13.18
N SER A 16 -12.01 3.69 11.94
CA SER A 16 -10.80 3.41 11.17
C SER A 16 -9.55 3.89 11.91
N LYS A 17 -8.45 3.17 11.76
CA LYS A 17 -7.16 3.54 12.32
C LYS A 17 -6.30 4.23 11.26
N LEU A 18 -5.62 5.30 11.68
CA LEU A 18 -4.57 5.93 10.92
C LEU A 18 -3.25 5.75 11.66
N LEU A 19 -2.28 5.17 10.98
CA LEU A 19 -0.94 4.93 11.49
C LEU A 19 0.01 5.90 10.79
N VAL A 20 0.59 6.85 11.54
CA VAL A 20 1.48 7.88 11.00
C VAL A 20 2.89 7.60 11.45
N ASN A 21 3.88 7.84 10.56
CA ASN A 21 5.29 7.64 10.82
C ASN A 21 5.58 6.19 11.30
N ASP A 22 5.23 5.21 10.48
CA ASP A 22 5.41 3.77 10.72
C ASP A 22 4.72 3.30 12.03
N GLY A 23 3.51 3.82 12.28
CA GLY A 23 2.70 3.46 13.43
C GLY A 23 3.17 4.03 14.78
N LYS A 24 4.18 4.92 14.80
CA LYS A 24 4.63 5.61 16.01
C LYS A 24 3.56 6.54 16.55
N ILE A 25 2.75 7.12 15.68
CA ILE A 25 1.57 7.90 16.02
C ILE A 25 0.36 7.12 15.57
N ARG A 26 -0.60 6.94 16.45
CA ARG A 26 -1.83 6.21 16.16
C ARG A 26 -3.03 7.09 16.40
N LEU A 27 -3.89 7.17 15.40
CA LEU A 27 -5.12 7.94 15.45
C LEU A 27 -6.29 6.99 15.21
N ARG A 28 -7.43 7.30 15.81
CA ARG A 28 -8.72 6.68 15.50
C ARG A 28 -9.62 7.73 14.90
N VAL A 29 -10.25 7.43 13.78
CA VAL A 29 -11.23 8.30 13.14
C VAL A 29 -12.51 8.31 13.96
N ASP A 30 -12.98 9.48 14.36
CA ASP A 30 -14.23 9.68 15.07
C ASP A 30 -15.34 10.15 14.12
N ALA A 31 -14.98 11.01 13.14
CA ALA A 31 -15.84 11.46 12.05
C ALA A 31 -15.00 11.71 10.79
N CYS A 32 -15.61 11.52 9.62
CA CYS A 32 -14.94 11.78 8.34
C CYS A 32 -15.94 12.35 7.32
N GLY A 33 -15.37 13.06 6.34
CA GLY A 33 -16.06 13.61 5.18
C GLY A 33 -15.23 13.42 3.93
N THR A 34 -15.57 14.11 2.86
CA THR A 34 -14.92 13.97 1.55
C THR A 34 -13.47 14.49 1.53
N ASP A 35 -13.10 15.37 2.47
CA ASP A 35 -11.82 16.07 2.50
C ASP A 35 -11.25 16.24 3.92
N PHE A 36 -11.89 15.65 4.93
CA PHE A 36 -11.43 15.72 6.31
C PHE A 36 -11.68 14.44 7.09
N ALA A 37 -10.91 14.24 8.16
CA ALA A 37 -11.19 13.28 9.21
C ALA A 37 -10.86 13.90 10.58
N GLU A 38 -11.83 13.86 11.48
CA GLU A 38 -11.62 14.18 12.90
C GLU A 38 -11.17 12.92 13.62
N CYS A 39 -10.10 13.04 14.37
CA CYS A 39 -9.46 11.88 14.97
C CYS A 39 -9.12 12.08 16.44
N THR A 40 -9.32 11.03 17.23
CA THR A 40 -8.75 10.91 18.57
C THR A 40 -7.33 10.38 18.48
N VAL A 41 -6.38 11.04 19.18
CA VAL A 41 -4.99 10.58 19.30
C VAL A 41 -4.92 9.43 20.32
N ILE A 42 -4.60 8.22 19.84
CA ILE A 42 -4.44 7.03 20.67
C ILE A 42 -3.00 6.88 21.17
N ALA A 43 -2.02 7.13 20.29
CA ALA A 43 -0.61 7.21 20.67
C ALA A 43 -0.03 8.51 20.12
N ALA A 44 0.46 9.36 21.03
CA ALA A 44 1.00 10.66 20.70
C ALA A 44 2.44 10.58 20.16
N GLY A 45 2.82 11.58 19.37
CA GLY A 45 4.17 11.72 18.86
C GLY A 45 4.33 13.04 18.11
N THR A 46 5.54 13.29 17.62
CA THR A 46 5.84 14.49 16.82
C THR A 46 5.56 14.21 15.35
N ILE A 47 4.68 15.00 14.75
CA ILE A 47 4.40 14.99 13.31
C ILE A 47 5.38 15.92 12.61
N SER A 48 5.91 15.47 11.49
CA SER A 48 6.70 16.32 10.58
C SER A 48 6.26 16.06 9.14
N ASP A 49 6.71 16.89 8.22
CA ASP A 49 6.41 16.75 6.80
C ASP A 49 6.93 15.42 6.23
N ARG A 50 6.30 14.94 5.16
CA ARG A 50 6.69 13.77 4.39
C ARG A 50 6.72 12.47 5.20
N LYS A 51 5.78 12.32 6.15
CA LYS A 51 5.59 11.06 6.88
C LYS A 51 4.50 10.23 6.22
N GLY A 52 4.78 8.93 6.09
CA GLY A 52 3.80 7.97 5.59
C GLY A 52 2.59 7.87 6.51
N VAL A 53 1.45 7.62 5.90
CA VAL A 53 0.19 7.33 6.58
C VAL A 53 -0.32 5.99 6.08
N ASN A 54 -0.50 5.05 6.98
CA ASN A 54 -1.08 3.74 6.69
C ASN A 54 -2.51 3.67 7.21
N VAL A 55 -3.36 3.01 6.45
CA VAL A 55 -4.76 2.70 6.82
C VAL A 55 -4.92 1.18 6.78
N PRO A 56 -4.61 0.47 7.87
CA PRO A 56 -4.48 -1.00 7.86
C PRO A 56 -5.81 -1.72 7.63
N ASP A 57 -6.90 -1.15 8.15
CA ASP A 57 -8.21 -1.80 8.16
C ASP A 57 -8.99 -1.56 6.84
N VAL A 58 -8.39 -0.87 5.86
CA VAL A 58 -9.07 -0.44 4.63
C VAL A 58 -8.30 -0.90 3.39
N VAL A 59 -9.01 -1.53 2.47
CA VAL A 59 -8.51 -1.74 1.11
C VAL A 59 -8.74 -0.46 0.33
N LEU A 60 -7.67 0.27 0.07
CA LEU A 60 -7.77 1.52 -0.68
C LEU A 60 -8.19 1.25 -2.14
N PRO A 61 -9.11 2.06 -2.71
CA PRO A 61 -9.51 1.95 -4.11
C PRO A 61 -8.42 2.52 -5.05
N LEU A 62 -7.16 2.27 -4.72
CA LEU A 62 -6.01 2.69 -5.49
C LEU A 62 -5.48 1.50 -6.30
N ALA A 63 -5.09 1.76 -7.53
CA ALA A 63 -4.27 0.82 -8.28
C ALA A 63 -2.90 0.67 -7.58
N ALA A 64 -2.33 -0.53 -7.59
CA ALA A 64 -0.98 -0.73 -7.05
C ALA A 64 0.07 0.06 -7.85
N LEU A 65 -0.20 0.30 -9.14
CA LEU A 65 0.63 1.09 -10.03
C LEU A 65 -0.05 2.42 -10.35
N SER A 66 0.60 3.54 -9.98
CA SER A 66 0.24 4.87 -10.50
C SER A 66 0.67 5.01 -11.96
N ASP A 67 0.23 6.08 -12.64
CA ASP A 67 0.69 6.37 -14.00
C ASP A 67 2.22 6.52 -14.06
N LYS A 68 2.80 7.17 -13.04
CA LYS A 68 4.26 7.26 -12.91
C LYS A 68 4.92 5.88 -12.75
N ASP A 69 4.34 4.99 -11.96
CA ASP A 69 4.89 3.64 -11.76
C ASP A 69 4.84 2.82 -13.05
N ARG A 70 3.84 3.01 -13.91
CA ARG A 70 3.77 2.40 -15.24
C ARG A 70 4.88 2.89 -16.16
N ASP A 71 5.14 4.20 -16.16
CA ASP A 71 6.25 4.79 -16.91
C ASP A 71 7.60 4.28 -16.40
N ASP A 72 7.78 4.23 -15.07
CA ASP A 72 9.00 3.71 -14.43
C ASP A 72 9.19 2.21 -14.71
N LEU A 73 8.11 1.41 -14.75
CA LEU A 73 8.13 0.00 -15.10
C LEU A 73 8.61 -0.20 -16.54
N GLU A 74 8.05 0.55 -17.48
CA GLU A 74 8.46 0.50 -18.90
C GLU A 74 9.94 0.87 -19.02
N PHE A 75 10.38 1.94 -18.36
CA PHE A 75 11.78 2.33 -18.35
C PHE A 75 12.70 1.23 -17.76
N ALA A 76 12.30 0.61 -16.65
CA ALA A 76 13.05 -0.50 -16.06
C ALA A 76 13.16 -1.70 -17.00
N CYS A 77 12.07 -2.03 -17.71
CA CYS A 77 12.08 -3.09 -18.72
C CYS A 77 13.04 -2.77 -19.87
N GLN A 78 13.09 -1.51 -20.31
CA GLN A 78 14.03 -1.07 -21.37
C GLN A 78 15.49 -1.17 -20.91
N LEU A 79 15.78 -0.99 -19.62
CA LEU A 79 17.09 -1.20 -19.04
C LEU A 79 17.49 -2.68 -18.95
N GLY A 80 16.55 -3.62 -19.10
CA GLY A 80 16.79 -5.05 -19.04
C GLY A 80 16.96 -5.55 -17.60
N VAL A 81 16.17 -5.04 -16.64
CA VAL A 81 16.20 -5.57 -15.26
C VAL A 81 15.64 -7.00 -15.23
N ASP A 82 16.17 -7.83 -14.35
CA ASP A 82 15.71 -9.22 -14.18
C ASP A 82 14.40 -9.30 -13.39
N TRP A 83 14.18 -8.37 -12.45
CA TRP A 83 13.06 -8.38 -11.52
C TRP A 83 12.42 -7.02 -11.35
N LEU A 84 11.10 -7.01 -11.31
CA LEU A 84 10.27 -5.87 -10.90
C LEU A 84 9.61 -6.18 -9.56
N ALA A 85 9.93 -5.41 -8.52
CA ALA A 85 9.39 -5.58 -7.19
C ALA A 85 8.21 -4.63 -6.96
N LEU A 86 7.01 -5.19 -6.83
CA LEU A 86 5.77 -4.43 -6.63
C LEU A 86 5.53 -4.18 -5.16
N SER A 87 5.54 -2.92 -4.75
CA SER A 87 5.14 -2.51 -3.40
C SER A 87 3.63 -2.39 -3.27
N PHE A 88 3.14 -2.55 -2.06
CA PHE A 88 1.73 -2.34 -1.67
C PHE A 88 0.70 -3.16 -2.47
N VAL A 89 1.09 -4.37 -2.91
CA VAL A 89 0.16 -5.33 -3.51
C VAL A 89 -0.98 -5.62 -2.54
N GLN A 90 -2.22 -5.52 -3.01
CA GLN A 90 -3.42 -5.77 -2.20
C GLN A 90 -4.20 -6.98 -2.71
N ARG A 91 -4.15 -7.25 -4.02
CA ARG A 91 -4.94 -8.27 -4.70
C ARG A 91 -4.17 -8.86 -5.88
N VAL A 92 -4.62 -10.01 -6.36
CA VAL A 92 -3.98 -10.70 -7.49
C VAL A 92 -4.00 -9.89 -8.80
N SER A 93 -5.03 -9.05 -9.01
CA SER A 93 -5.10 -8.18 -10.19
C SER A 93 -3.92 -7.21 -10.30
N ASP A 94 -3.34 -6.79 -9.18
CA ASP A 94 -2.19 -5.90 -9.15
C ASP A 94 -0.96 -6.60 -9.77
N VAL A 95 -0.81 -7.90 -9.53
CA VAL A 95 0.26 -8.72 -10.10
C VAL A 95 0.02 -8.96 -11.59
N TYR A 96 -1.22 -9.23 -11.99
CA TYR A 96 -1.56 -9.43 -13.40
C TYR A 96 -1.32 -8.17 -14.23
N GLU A 97 -1.68 -6.99 -13.72
CA GLU A 97 -1.43 -5.72 -14.39
C GLU A 97 0.08 -5.51 -14.64
N ALA A 98 0.91 -5.70 -13.63
CA ALA A 98 2.34 -5.56 -13.78
C ALA A 98 2.94 -6.59 -14.75
N ARG A 99 2.43 -7.82 -14.73
CA ARG A 99 2.86 -8.89 -15.64
C ARG A 99 2.51 -8.56 -17.08
N GLU A 100 1.31 -8.02 -17.32
CA GLU A 100 0.88 -7.58 -18.66
C GLU A 100 1.79 -6.45 -19.17
N LEU A 101 2.06 -5.44 -18.35
CA LEU A 101 2.94 -4.32 -18.70
C LEU A 101 4.39 -4.77 -18.91
N ALA A 102 4.89 -5.70 -18.13
CA ALA A 102 6.24 -6.22 -18.30
C ALA A 102 6.41 -7.07 -19.57
N ASP A 103 5.34 -7.69 -20.06
CA ASP A 103 5.30 -8.50 -21.28
C ASP A 103 6.46 -9.52 -21.37
N GLY A 104 6.71 -10.23 -20.26
CA GLY A 104 7.75 -11.24 -20.13
C GLY A 104 9.19 -10.72 -20.11
N ARG A 105 9.41 -9.39 -20.09
CA ARG A 105 10.74 -8.77 -20.08
C ARG A 105 11.42 -8.83 -18.73
N ALA A 106 10.66 -8.99 -17.65
CA ALA A 106 11.16 -9.12 -16.28
C ALA A 106 10.26 -10.01 -15.45
N ALA A 107 10.80 -10.66 -14.45
CA ALA A 107 10.05 -11.44 -13.47
C ALA A 107 9.37 -10.50 -12.44
N ILE A 108 8.18 -10.90 -11.96
CA ILE A 108 7.39 -10.11 -11.02
C ILE A 108 7.57 -10.64 -9.60
N LEU A 109 8.07 -9.80 -8.70
CA LEU A 109 8.19 -10.08 -7.28
C LEU A 109 7.14 -9.27 -6.51
N ALA A 110 6.15 -9.95 -5.93
CA ALA A 110 5.12 -9.29 -5.14
C ALA A 110 5.58 -9.09 -3.69
N LYS A 111 5.52 -7.85 -3.20
CA LYS A 111 5.85 -7.52 -1.81
C LYS A 111 4.58 -7.60 -0.97
N ILE A 112 4.61 -8.46 0.04
CA ILE A 112 3.52 -8.66 1.00
C ILE A 112 3.73 -7.67 2.14
N GLU A 113 2.97 -6.57 2.09
CA GLU A 113 3.08 -5.40 2.96
C GLU A 113 1.74 -5.05 3.63
N LYS A 114 0.63 -5.58 3.09
CA LYS A 114 -0.72 -5.25 3.49
C LYS A 114 -1.45 -6.47 4.07
N PRO A 115 -2.37 -6.28 5.06
CA PRO A 115 -3.24 -7.35 5.54
C PRO A 115 -4.08 -7.99 4.43
N SER A 116 -4.54 -7.19 3.46
CA SER A 116 -5.28 -7.67 2.28
C SER A 116 -4.45 -8.64 1.43
N ALA A 117 -3.14 -8.39 1.27
CA ALA A 117 -2.25 -9.28 0.56
C ALA A 117 -2.06 -10.62 1.31
N VAL A 118 -2.10 -10.61 2.63
CA VAL A 118 -2.06 -11.84 3.43
C VAL A 118 -3.34 -12.65 3.23
N THR A 119 -4.50 -11.99 3.20
CA THR A 119 -5.79 -12.65 2.93
C THR A 119 -5.83 -13.27 1.53
N SER A 120 -5.25 -12.60 0.53
CA SER A 120 -5.19 -13.05 -0.87
C SER A 120 -3.90 -13.77 -1.21
N PHE A 121 -3.15 -14.24 -0.20
CA PHE A 121 -1.78 -14.73 -0.37
C PHE A 121 -1.65 -15.87 -1.37
N ALA A 122 -2.54 -16.84 -1.33
CA ALA A 122 -2.49 -18.01 -2.23
C ALA A 122 -2.61 -17.60 -3.71
N ASP A 123 -3.51 -16.67 -4.02
CA ASP A 123 -3.73 -16.19 -5.38
C ASP A 123 -2.56 -15.33 -5.87
N ILE A 124 -2.03 -14.46 -4.99
CA ILE A 124 -0.85 -13.63 -5.28
C ILE A 124 0.37 -14.52 -5.52
N LEU A 125 0.59 -15.54 -4.68
CA LEU A 125 1.69 -16.49 -4.82
C LEU A 125 1.62 -17.26 -6.14
N ALA A 126 0.42 -17.65 -6.57
CA ALA A 126 0.24 -18.37 -7.82
C ALA A 126 0.49 -17.49 -9.07
N ALA A 127 0.28 -16.17 -8.95
CA ALA A 127 0.43 -15.22 -10.04
C ALA A 127 1.83 -14.61 -10.16
N ALA A 128 2.56 -14.49 -9.06
CA ALA A 128 3.89 -13.88 -9.00
C ALA A 128 5.01 -14.90 -9.27
N ASP A 129 6.17 -14.43 -9.75
CA ASP A 129 7.38 -15.26 -9.90
C ASP A 129 8.16 -15.36 -8.60
N GLY A 130 7.96 -14.43 -7.69
CA GLY A 130 8.57 -14.40 -6.36
C GLY A 130 7.75 -13.60 -5.36
N ILE A 131 8.01 -13.85 -4.09
CA ILE A 131 7.35 -13.16 -2.96
C ILE A 131 8.42 -12.57 -2.04
N MET A 132 8.19 -11.34 -1.59
CA MET A 132 8.94 -10.71 -0.52
C MET A 132 8.00 -10.40 0.65
N VAL A 133 8.25 -10.98 1.80
CA VAL A 133 7.55 -10.58 3.03
C VAL A 133 8.25 -9.35 3.60
N ALA A 134 7.67 -8.18 3.38
CA ALA A 134 8.21 -6.89 3.84
C ALA A 134 7.84 -6.68 5.32
N ARG A 135 8.62 -7.30 6.23
CA ARG A 135 8.32 -7.36 7.68
C ARG A 135 8.19 -5.98 8.34
N GLY A 136 8.88 -4.96 7.83
CA GLY A 136 8.79 -3.59 8.30
C GLY A 136 7.37 -3.05 8.11
N ASP A 137 6.94 -2.97 6.86
CA ASP A 137 5.63 -2.40 6.49
C ASP A 137 4.47 -3.28 6.97
N LEU A 138 4.57 -4.58 6.77
CA LEU A 138 3.55 -5.53 7.23
C LEU A 138 3.38 -5.51 8.75
N GLY A 139 4.47 -5.39 9.50
CA GLY A 139 4.44 -5.31 10.97
C GLY A 139 3.86 -4.00 11.51
N VAL A 140 3.81 -2.94 10.71
CA VAL A 140 3.09 -1.70 11.05
C VAL A 140 1.58 -1.91 10.99
N GLU A 141 1.11 -2.65 9.99
CA GLU A 141 -0.32 -2.82 9.72
C GLU A 141 -0.94 -4.04 10.39
N LEU A 142 -0.16 -5.11 10.61
CA LEU A 142 -0.61 -6.29 11.36
C LEU A 142 -0.08 -6.22 12.79
N PRO A 143 -0.95 -6.05 13.79
CA PRO A 143 -0.53 -6.18 15.20
C PRO A 143 -0.08 -7.62 15.47
N LEU A 144 1.04 -7.75 16.18
CA LEU A 144 1.54 -9.01 16.73
C LEU A 144 0.65 -9.49 17.87
#